data_e78ca1152eb4c2682961c792da3df449
#
_entry.id   e78ca1152eb4c2682961c792da3df449
#
_cell.length_a   1.000
_cell.length_b   1.000
_cell.length_c   1.000
_cell.angle_alpha   90.00
_cell.angle_beta   90.00
_cell.angle_gamma   90.00
#
_symmetry.space_group_name_H-M   'P 1'
#
loop_
_entity.id
_entity.type
_entity.pdbx_description
1 polymer ?
#
loop_
_entity_poly.entity_id
_entity_poly.type
_entity_poly.pdbx_seq_one_letter_code
_entity_poly.pdbx_strand_id
1 'polypeptide(L)'
;MTDVTISGIDSPIEQKHTGKGNPNAVLIFDVPLNNRQQTLLDSLPNYDSRITVPRDSVNMTDLSALTAKTGDEFAMFTKGNERLVIRGNSYKVNINVEQAKSLAAKGFKWSGHTHPGTDINVLIASTGDKEILNCFPQSISVIYDSTGRFRTFEKE
;
A
#
# COMPACT_ATOMS: atom_id res chain seq x y z
N MET A 1 -13.57 2.46 0.25
CA MET A 1 -12.97 2.73 0.71
C MET A 1 -12.82 2.98 1.23
N THR A 2 -12.82 2.53 0.81
CA THR A 2 -12.36 2.94 1.25
C THR A 2 -12.07 3.16 1.78
N ASP A 3 -12.37 3.22 1.61
CA ASP A 3 -11.87 3.72 2.08
C ASP A 3 -11.54 3.64 2.76
N VAL A 4 -11.82 3.58 2.55
CA VAL A 4 -11.28 3.87 3.24
C VAL A 4 -10.83 3.83 3.77
N THR A 5 -10.87 3.85 3.59
CA THR A 5 -10.12 4.29 4.14
C THR A 5 -9.57 4.41 4.84
N ILE A 6 -9.72 4.75 4.75
CA ILE A 6 -8.93 5.21 5.45
C ILE A 6 -8.53 5.31 6.19
N SER A 7 -8.56 5.14 6.06
CA SER A 7 -7.75 5.55 6.84
C SER A 7 -7.51 5.80 7.54
N GLY A 8 -7.87 5.85 7.42
CA GLY A 8 -7.49 6.48 8.07
C GLY A 8 -7.77 6.76 8.52
N ILE A 9 -8.38 6.82 8.16
CA ILE A 9 -8.43 7.43 8.41
C ILE A 9 -8.90 7.56 8.27
N ASP A 10 -9.87 7.37 7.62
CA ASP A 10 -9.93 7.98 7.42
C ASP A 10 -10.18 8.28 7.31
N SER A 11 -10.87 8.22 6.83
CA SER A 11 -10.72 9.06 6.71
C SER A 11 -10.78 9.36 6.72
N PRO A 12 -11.17 9.54 6.38
CA PRO A 12 -10.73 10.29 6.33
C PRO A 12 -10.37 10.46 6.69
N ILE A 13 -10.50 10.41 6.33
CA ILE A 13 -9.64 11.01 6.50
C ILE A 13 -8.95 11.07 6.76
N GLU A 14 -9.04 10.99 6.40
CA GLU A 14 -8.03 11.45 6.47
C GLU A 14 -7.17 11.53 6.96
N GLN A 15 -7.13 11.23 6.86
CA GLN A 15 -6.03 11.63 7.07
C GLN A 15 -5.32 11.45 7.59
N LYS A 16 -5.55 11.03 7.53
CA LYS A 16 -4.66 10.99 7.68
C LYS A 16 -3.88 10.70 7.98
N HIS A 17 -3.84 10.28 7.50
CA HIS A 17 -2.92 10.24 7.68
C HIS A 17 -2.20 10.84 7.71
N THR A 18 -2.47 11.16 7.70
CA THR A 18 -1.64 11.82 7.69
C THR A 18 -1.45 12.19 8.36
N GLY A 19 -1.67 12.18 8.13
CA GLY A 19 -1.34 12.70 8.48
C GLY A 19 -1.84 12.82 9.23
N LYS A 20 -2.43 12.74 9.32
CA LYS A 20 -2.65 12.96 9.68
C LYS A 20 -2.51 13.24 10.31
N GLY A 21 -2.76 13.20 9.70
CA GLY A 21 -2.32 13.78 9.77
C GLY A 21 -2.07 14.07 9.85
N ASN A 22 -2.04 14.50 9.48
CA ASN A 22 -1.40 14.95 9.12
C ASN A 22 -1.11 15.13 9.07
N PRO A 23 -1.29 15.47 9.04
CA PRO A 23 -0.75 15.73 8.60
C PRO A 23 -0.37 15.94 8.32
N ASN A 24 -0.48 16.36 8.17
CA ASN A 24 0.18 16.39 7.63
C ASN A 24 0.73 15.93 7.35
N ALA A 25 -0.02 15.77 7.77
CA ALA A 25 1.19 15.55 7.25
C ALA A 25 1.70 14.40 6.59
N VAL A 26 1.49 14.31 5.41
CA VAL A 26 2.21 13.32 4.65
C VAL A 26 3.65 13.74 4.60
N LEU A 27 4.53 12.84 5.04
CA LEU A 27 5.95 13.12 5.03
C LEU A 27 6.55 12.61 3.75
N ILE A 28 7.18 13.50 3.01
CA ILE A 28 7.96 13.17 1.83
C ILE A 28 9.42 13.32 2.24
N PHE A 29 10.17 12.24 2.11
CA PHE A 29 11.58 12.26 2.48
C PHE A 29 12.44 12.43 1.24
N ASP A 30 13.45 13.28 1.35
CA ASP A 30 14.42 13.47 0.28
C ASP A 30 15.47 12.36 0.37
N VAL A 31 15.04 11.14 0.05
CA VAL A 31 15.93 9.98 0.02
C VAL A 31 16.13 9.54 -1.43
N PRO A 32 17.35 9.18 -1.79
CA PRO A 32 17.59 8.68 -3.14
C PRO A 32 17.00 7.30 -3.31
N LEU A 33 16.36 7.10 -4.47
CA LEU A 33 15.92 5.78 -4.87
C LEU A 33 17.06 5.09 -5.62
N ASN A 34 17.19 3.78 -5.46
CA ASN A 34 18.11 3.04 -6.30
C ASN A 34 17.50 2.89 -7.71
N ASN A 35 18.27 2.35 -8.66
CA ASN A 35 17.83 2.26 -10.06
C ASN A 35 16.56 1.43 -10.21
N ARG A 36 16.45 0.34 -9.48
CA ARG A 36 15.29 -0.54 -9.51
C ARG A 36 14.03 0.18 -8.99
N GLN A 37 14.15 0.90 -7.90
CA GLN A 37 13.06 1.67 -7.32
C GLN A 37 12.64 2.82 -8.23
N GLN A 38 13.62 3.50 -8.83
CA GLN A 38 13.32 4.59 -9.77
C GLN A 38 12.58 4.06 -11.00
N THR A 39 12.98 2.90 -11.51
CA THR A 39 12.31 2.26 -12.65
C THR A 39 10.86 1.93 -12.30
N LEU A 40 10.64 1.39 -11.10
CA LEU A 40 9.28 1.11 -10.62
C LEU A 40 8.44 2.39 -10.58
N LEU A 41 8.99 3.45 -9.99
CA LEU A 41 8.27 4.71 -9.84
C LEU A 41 7.96 5.33 -11.20
N ASP A 42 8.91 5.28 -12.13
CA ASP A 42 8.71 5.80 -13.49
C ASP A 42 7.58 5.06 -14.21
N SER A 43 7.38 3.78 -13.87
CA SER A 43 6.31 2.95 -14.44
C SER A 43 4.95 3.19 -13.78
N LEU A 44 4.92 3.94 -12.70
CA LEU A 44 3.71 4.23 -11.91
C LEU A 44 3.56 5.75 -11.76
N PRO A 45 3.30 6.48 -12.87
CA PRO A 45 3.36 7.94 -12.84
C PRO A 45 2.21 8.61 -12.10
N ASN A 46 1.07 7.94 -11.95
CA ASN A 46 -0.15 8.59 -11.45
C ASN A 46 -0.88 7.69 -10.46
N TYR A 47 -1.81 8.31 -9.73
CA TYR A 47 -2.78 7.59 -8.93
C TYR A 47 -3.45 6.50 -9.79
N ASP A 48 -3.55 5.31 -9.25
CA ASP A 48 -4.15 4.12 -9.85
C ASP A 48 -3.33 3.50 -10.99
N SER A 49 -2.11 3.97 -11.23
CA SER A 49 -1.18 3.29 -12.13
C SER A 49 -0.89 1.88 -11.60
N ARG A 50 -0.80 0.93 -12.50
CA ARG A 50 -0.59 -0.50 -12.18
C ARG A 50 0.43 -1.09 -13.11
N ILE A 51 1.30 -1.95 -12.56
CA ILE A 51 2.24 -2.73 -13.37
C ILE A 51 2.31 -4.15 -12.82
N THR A 52 2.63 -5.08 -13.70
CA THR A 52 2.98 -6.45 -13.32
C THR A 52 4.44 -6.65 -13.68
N VAL A 53 5.22 -7.09 -12.71
CA VAL A 53 6.67 -7.28 -12.88
C VAL A 53 7.06 -8.66 -12.35
N PRO A 54 8.25 -9.17 -12.72
CA PRO A 54 8.76 -10.40 -12.13
C PRO A 54 8.89 -10.27 -10.61
N ARG A 55 8.64 -11.37 -9.93
CA ARG A 55 8.65 -11.41 -8.46
C ARG A 55 9.91 -10.81 -7.85
N ASP A 56 11.06 -11.04 -8.46
CA ASP A 56 12.34 -10.58 -7.92
C ASP A 56 12.61 -9.09 -8.18
N SER A 57 11.73 -8.42 -8.94
CA SER A 57 11.91 -7.02 -9.32
C SER A 57 11.36 -6.04 -8.29
N VAL A 58 10.59 -6.50 -7.31
CA VAL A 58 9.98 -5.63 -6.30
C VAL A 58 9.72 -6.39 -5.02
N ASN A 59 9.90 -5.70 -3.88
CA ASN A 59 9.49 -6.22 -2.59
C ASN A 59 8.89 -5.06 -1.77
N MET A 60 8.42 -5.37 -0.56
CA MET A 60 7.78 -4.35 0.29
C MET A 60 8.75 -3.25 0.73
N THR A 61 10.04 -3.56 0.86
CA THR A 61 11.04 -2.55 1.19
C THR A 61 11.16 -1.52 0.06
N ASP A 62 11.08 -1.96 -1.18
CA ASP A 62 11.04 -1.04 -2.33
C ASP A 62 9.81 -0.13 -2.24
N LEU A 63 8.64 -0.69 -1.94
CA LEU A 63 7.42 0.10 -1.85
C LEU A 63 7.46 1.10 -0.69
N SER A 64 8.09 0.70 0.42
CA SER A 64 8.33 1.63 1.54
C SER A 64 9.16 2.83 1.06
N ALA A 65 10.20 2.59 0.28
CA ALA A 65 11.02 3.68 -0.29
C ALA A 65 10.20 4.58 -1.22
N LEU A 66 9.35 4.00 -2.05
CA LEU A 66 8.47 4.78 -2.94
C LEU A 66 7.47 5.61 -2.13
N THR A 67 6.92 5.04 -1.07
CA THR A 67 6.02 5.76 -0.16
C THR A 67 6.72 6.92 0.52
N ALA A 68 7.95 6.72 0.98
CA ALA A 68 8.75 7.78 1.58
C ALA A 68 9.01 8.91 0.57
N LYS A 69 9.25 8.56 -0.68
CA LYS A 69 9.57 9.53 -1.74
C LYS A 69 8.35 10.32 -2.19
N THR A 70 7.18 9.69 -2.27
CA THR A 70 6.00 10.28 -2.91
C THR A 70 4.91 10.70 -1.92
N GLY A 71 4.87 10.10 -0.73
CA GLY A 71 3.76 10.29 0.19
C GLY A 71 2.51 9.50 -0.18
N ASP A 72 2.61 8.60 -1.15
CA ASP A 72 1.48 7.80 -1.61
C ASP A 72 1.52 6.38 -1.06
N GLU A 73 0.35 5.74 -0.98
CA GLU A 73 0.26 4.31 -0.68
C GLU A 73 0.56 3.49 -1.92
N PHE A 74 1.15 2.32 -1.71
CA PHE A 74 1.40 1.33 -2.76
C PHE A 74 0.95 -0.03 -2.23
N ALA A 75 0.33 -0.83 -3.09
CA ALA A 75 -0.07 -2.19 -2.74
C ALA A 75 0.60 -3.19 -3.67
N MET A 76 0.87 -4.38 -3.15
CA MET A 76 1.52 -5.44 -3.91
C MET A 76 0.76 -6.76 -3.74
N PHE A 77 0.53 -7.42 -4.85
CA PHE A 77 -0.13 -8.73 -4.91
C PHE A 77 0.78 -9.70 -5.65
N THR A 78 0.89 -10.92 -5.16
CA THR A 78 1.82 -11.90 -5.72
C THR A 78 1.08 -13.14 -6.19
N LYS A 79 1.43 -13.60 -7.38
CA LYS A 79 0.97 -14.87 -7.92
C LYS A 79 2.15 -15.53 -8.64
N GLY A 80 2.64 -16.64 -8.09
CA GLY A 80 3.77 -17.33 -8.70
C GLY A 80 4.98 -16.42 -8.84
N ASN A 81 5.45 -16.26 -10.05
CA ASN A 81 6.63 -15.44 -10.36
C ASN A 81 6.32 -14.00 -10.72
N GLU A 82 5.08 -13.57 -10.56
CA GLU A 82 4.72 -12.18 -10.89
C GLU A 82 4.18 -11.43 -9.68
N ARG A 83 4.40 -10.13 -9.68
CA ARG A 83 3.87 -9.20 -8.70
C ARG A 83 3.18 -8.05 -9.40
N LEU A 84 1.94 -7.81 -8.97
CA LEU A 84 1.16 -6.65 -9.39
C LEU A 84 1.37 -5.56 -8.35
N VAL A 85 1.75 -4.37 -8.80
CA VAL A 85 1.91 -3.20 -7.92
C VAL A 85 0.91 -2.14 -8.37
N ILE A 86 0.21 -1.56 -7.40
CA ILE A 86 -0.78 -0.50 -7.64
C ILE A 86 -0.36 0.72 -6.84
N ARG A 87 -0.26 1.88 -7.49
CA ARG A 87 0.00 3.14 -6.82
C ARG A 87 -1.33 3.76 -6.38
N GLY A 88 -1.41 4.14 -5.12
CA GLY A 88 -2.54 4.88 -4.57
C GLY A 88 -2.24 6.37 -4.47
N ASN A 89 -2.95 7.02 -3.57
CA ASN A 89 -2.65 8.38 -3.13
C ASN A 89 -2.26 8.34 -1.65
N SER A 90 -2.25 9.48 -0.98
CA SER A 90 -1.81 9.53 0.42
C SER A 90 -2.81 8.88 1.40
N TYR A 91 -3.98 8.48 0.93
CA TYR A 91 -5.04 7.94 1.80
C TYR A 91 -5.42 6.50 1.49
N LYS A 92 -5.27 6.06 0.25
CA LYS A 92 -5.78 4.75 -0.15
C LYS A 92 -5.16 4.28 -1.46
N VAL A 93 -5.25 2.98 -1.68
CA VAL A 93 -5.07 2.37 -2.99
C VAL A 93 -6.47 2.12 -3.56
N ASN A 94 -6.64 2.38 -4.85
CA ASN A 94 -7.95 2.23 -5.50
C ASN A 94 -8.21 0.76 -5.82
N ILE A 95 -8.68 0.01 -4.82
CA ILE A 95 -9.11 -1.37 -5.00
C ILE A 95 -10.39 -1.58 -4.21
N ASN A 96 -11.40 -2.13 -4.86
CA ASN A 96 -12.68 -2.41 -4.19
C ASN A 96 -12.81 -3.92 -3.97
N VAL A 97 -13.88 -4.32 -3.29
CA VAL A 97 -14.13 -5.72 -2.94
C VAL A 97 -14.23 -6.60 -4.18
N GLU A 98 -14.88 -6.10 -5.25
CA GLU A 98 -15.02 -6.88 -6.49
C GLU A 98 -13.67 -7.14 -7.15
N GLN A 99 -12.81 -6.13 -7.18
CA GLN A 99 -11.47 -6.27 -7.75
C GLN A 99 -10.62 -7.21 -6.89
N ALA A 100 -10.72 -7.10 -5.56
CA ALA A 100 -10.00 -7.99 -4.64
C ALA A 100 -10.44 -9.44 -4.83
N LYS A 101 -11.75 -9.68 -4.94
CA LYS A 101 -12.26 -11.03 -5.19
C LYS A 101 -11.77 -11.58 -6.53
N SER A 102 -11.69 -10.74 -7.55
CA SER A 102 -11.17 -11.13 -8.85
C SER A 102 -9.69 -11.53 -8.77
N LEU A 103 -8.89 -10.76 -8.04
CA LEU A 103 -7.47 -11.08 -7.84
C LEU A 103 -7.33 -12.41 -7.08
N ALA A 104 -8.09 -12.59 -6.02
CA ALA A 104 -8.06 -13.83 -5.24
C ALA A 104 -8.46 -15.03 -6.10
N ALA A 105 -9.48 -14.87 -6.94
CA ALA A 105 -9.94 -15.94 -7.82
C ALA A 105 -8.89 -16.33 -8.86
N LYS A 106 -8.04 -15.38 -9.26
CA LYS A 106 -6.94 -15.64 -10.18
C LYS A 106 -5.71 -16.23 -9.50
N GLY A 107 -5.73 -16.37 -8.17
CA GLY A 107 -4.64 -16.96 -7.42
C GLY A 107 -3.66 -15.97 -6.82
N PHE A 108 -3.93 -14.67 -6.89
CA PHE A 108 -3.10 -13.67 -6.23
C PHE A 108 -3.29 -13.70 -4.73
N LYS A 109 -2.23 -13.43 -4.00
CA LYS A 109 -2.27 -13.15 -2.56
C LYS A 109 -1.91 -11.68 -2.36
N TRP A 110 -2.48 -11.07 -1.34
CA TRP A 110 -2.15 -9.69 -0.99
C TRP A 110 -0.90 -9.68 -0.14
N SER A 111 0.22 -9.36 -0.76
CA SER A 111 1.53 -9.40 -0.10
C SER A 111 1.71 -8.30 0.93
N GLY A 112 1.08 -7.14 0.70
CA GLY A 112 1.16 -6.04 1.63
C GLY A 112 0.86 -4.71 0.95
N HIS A 113 0.84 -3.65 1.77
CA HIS A 113 0.72 -2.29 1.27
C HIS A 113 1.42 -1.34 2.22
N THR A 114 1.54 -0.09 1.82
CA THR A 114 2.23 0.93 2.60
C THR A 114 1.26 1.99 3.08
N HIS A 115 1.54 2.55 4.25
CA HIS A 115 0.89 3.75 4.75
C HIS A 115 1.97 4.81 4.93
N PRO A 116 1.84 5.98 4.29
CA PRO A 116 2.87 7.01 4.43
C PRO A 116 2.90 7.57 5.85
N GLY A 117 4.09 7.93 6.30
CA GLY A 117 4.30 8.50 7.61
C GLY A 117 5.28 7.71 8.45
N THR A 118 5.59 8.24 9.62
CA THR A 118 6.54 7.64 10.56
C THR A 118 5.93 7.37 11.94
N ASP A 119 4.71 7.84 12.18
CA ASP A 119 4.01 7.58 13.44
C ASP A 119 3.61 6.11 13.47
N ILE A 120 3.77 5.47 14.63
CA ILE A 120 3.44 4.06 14.77
C ILE A 120 1.96 3.77 14.44
N ASN A 121 1.10 4.77 14.60
CA ASN A 121 -0.32 4.62 14.30
C ASN A 121 -0.61 4.41 12.81
N VAL A 122 0.31 4.77 11.91
CA VAL A 122 0.10 4.49 10.48
C VAL A 122 0.16 3.00 10.20
N LEU A 123 0.73 2.19 11.09
CA LEU A 123 0.81 0.74 10.93
C LEU A 123 -0.47 0.00 11.35
N ILE A 124 -1.49 0.74 11.77
CA ILE A 124 -2.78 0.16 12.15
C ILE A 124 -3.64 -0.01 10.90
N ALA A 125 -4.16 -1.22 10.70
CA ALA A 125 -5.04 -1.49 9.57
C ALA A 125 -6.37 -0.76 9.73
N SER A 126 -6.85 -0.18 8.63
CA SER A 126 -8.18 0.43 8.59
C SER A 126 -9.24 -0.67 8.44
N THR A 127 -10.50 -0.30 8.66
CA THR A 127 -11.63 -1.19 8.38
C THR A 127 -11.61 -1.61 6.91
N GLY A 128 -11.32 -0.66 6.00
CA GLY A 128 -11.22 -0.96 4.58
C GLY A 128 -10.12 -1.97 4.26
N ASP A 129 -8.97 -1.87 4.94
CA ASP A 129 -7.89 -2.84 4.79
C ASP A 129 -8.37 -4.25 5.13
N LYS A 130 -9.11 -4.38 6.22
CA LYS A 130 -9.61 -5.67 6.68
C LYS A 130 -10.67 -6.24 5.74
N GLU A 131 -11.53 -5.37 5.19
CA GLU A 131 -12.54 -5.78 4.21
C GLU A 131 -11.87 -6.35 2.95
N ILE A 132 -10.82 -5.70 2.48
CA ILE A 132 -10.08 -6.19 1.32
C ILE A 132 -9.40 -7.53 1.65
N LEU A 133 -8.77 -7.63 2.83
CA LEU A 133 -8.10 -8.87 3.22
C LEU A 133 -9.09 -10.03 3.33
N ASN A 134 -10.33 -9.77 3.75
CA ASN A 134 -11.38 -10.80 3.81
C ASN A 134 -11.66 -11.45 2.46
N CYS A 135 -11.32 -10.78 1.36
CA CYS A 135 -11.53 -11.33 0.01
C CYS A 135 -10.51 -12.40 -0.37
N PHE A 136 -9.44 -12.55 0.41
CA PHE A 136 -8.35 -13.48 0.13
C PHE A 136 -8.37 -14.65 1.12
N PRO A 137 -7.88 -15.84 0.71
CA PRO A 137 -7.87 -17.00 1.62
C PRO A 137 -6.81 -16.88 2.72
N GLN A 138 -5.84 -16.00 2.58
CA GLN A 138 -4.79 -15.80 3.59
C GLN A 138 -5.36 -15.21 4.87
N SER A 139 -4.71 -15.47 6.02
CA SER A 139 -5.14 -14.96 7.32
C SER A 139 -4.60 -13.57 7.62
N ILE A 140 -3.42 -13.24 7.10
CA ILE A 140 -2.74 -11.99 7.43
C ILE A 140 -2.19 -11.32 6.18
N SER A 141 -1.98 -10.02 6.28
CA SER A 141 -1.19 -9.25 5.34
C SER A 141 -0.33 -8.27 6.16
N VAL A 142 0.39 -7.36 5.52
CA VAL A 142 1.36 -6.52 6.21
C VAL A 142 1.24 -5.08 5.74
N ILE A 143 1.49 -4.15 6.66
CA ILE A 143 1.57 -2.72 6.39
C ILE A 143 3.00 -2.27 6.68
N TYR A 144 3.63 -1.56 5.74
CA TYR A 144 4.93 -0.92 5.92
C TYR A 144 4.74 0.59 5.98
N ASP A 145 5.52 1.27 6.83
CA ASP A 145 5.53 2.73 6.87
C ASP A 145 6.65 3.29 5.98
N SER A 146 6.83 4.61 6.04
CA SER A 146 7.85 5.30 5.21
C SER A 146 9.29 5.01 5.62
N THR A 147 9.52 4.39 6.77
CA THR A 147 10.86 4.07 7.27
C THR A 147 11.22 2.60 7.11
N GLY A 148 10.30 1.78 6.61
CA GLY A 148 10.52 0.34 6.47
C GLY A 148 10.07 -0.46 7.68
N ARG A 149 9.52 0.18 8.72
CA ARG A 149 8.88 -0.55 9.81
C ARG A 149 7.61 -1.18 9.30
N PHE A 150 7.23 -2.32 9.86
CA PHE A 150 6.04 -3.01 9.40
C PHE A 150 5.31 -3.69 10.56
N ARG A 151 4.05 -3.99 10.30
CA ARG A 151 3.21 -4.75 11.22
C ARG A 151 2.26 -5.60 10.40
N THR A 152 2.06 -6.84 10.84
CA THR A 152 1.03 -7.69 10.24
C THR A 152 -0.34 -7.30 10.78
N PHE A 153 -1.38 -7.58 10.00
CA PHE A 153 -2.75 -7.43 10.47
C PHE A 153 -3.57 -8.61 9.99
N GLU A 154 -4.66 -8.86 10.69
CA GLU A 154 -5.54 -10.01 10.43
C GLU A 154 -6.86 -9.51 9.85
N LYS A 155 -7.54 -10.39 9.11
CA LYS A 155 -8.88 -10.08 8.65
C LYS A 155 -9.85 -10.08 9.83
N GLU A 156 -11.00 -9.46 9.62
CA GLU A 156 -12.05 -9.41 10.64
C GLU A 156 -12.60 -10.77 10.98
#